data_062b632c71f4faada86f12260cf26bb7
#
_entry.id   062b632c71f4faada86f12260cf26bb7
#
_cell.length_a   1.000
_cell.length_b   1.000
_cell.length_c   1.000
_cell.angle_alpha   90.00
_cell.angle_beta   90.00
_cell.angle_gamma   90.00
#
_symmetry.space_group_name_H-M   'P 1'
#
loop_
_entity.id
_entity.type
_entity.pdbx_description
1 polymer ?
#
loop_
_entity_poly.entity_id
_entity_poly.type
_entity_poly.pdbx_seq_one_letter_code
_entity_poly.pdbx_strand_id
1 'polypeptide(L)'
;MPLDSLISTQGIMVMLLAAYAGAMWLFLSSAPKVYTVMVSDLQIAQDLYEGLLSLPIAQVPLHYYYDYEQTIGTAGIDPMYLAAPMGRAAVRGMKGSEGLWYQLKKNTQLHVITGASLGEKNRQRHVCFDRDCLEQILMRIQTRGVKHKIRSEKPLNFLVKDYDSRTIEMSEAAN
;
A
#
# COMPACT_ATOMS: atom_id res chain seq x y z
N MET A 1 -28.57 37.66 7.82
CA MET A 1 -28.34 37.73 6.36
C MET A 1 -29.68 37.49 5.69
N PRO A 2 -30.16 38.38 4.80
CA PRO A 2 -31.44 38.15 4.13
C PRO A 2 -31.34 36.94 3.19
N LEU A 3 -32.31 36.05 3.24
CA LEU A 3 -32.43 34.84 2.41
C LEU A 3 -32.31 35.16 0.91
N ASP A 4 -32.72 36.36 0.49
CA ASP A 4 -32.67 36.79 -0.90
C ASP A 4 -31.23 36.87 -1.48
N SER A 5 -30.21 37.09 -0.64
CA SER A 5 -28.83 37.12 -1.09
C SER A 5 -28.25 35.73 -1.35
N LEU A 6 -28.81 34.71 -0.71
CA LEU A 6 -28.40 33.31 -0.92
C LEU A 6 -28.99 32.71 -2.20
N ILE A 7 -30.14 33.23 -2.65
CA ILE A 7 -30.83 32.77 -3.87
C ILE A 7 -30.37 33.55 -5.11
N SER A 8 -29.55 34.58 -4.92
CA SER A 8 -28.93 35.28 -6.06
C SER A 8 -28.00 34.27 -6.85
N THR A 9 -27.85 34.50 -8.14
CA THR A 9 -26.98 33.68 -9.00
C THR A 9 -25.56 33.54 -8.42
N GLN A 10 -25.04 34.60 -7.81
CA GLN A 10 -23.74 34.61 -7.12
C GLN A 10 -23.75 33.74 -5.86
N GLY A 11 -24.84 33.79 -5.05
CA GLY A 11 -24.98 32.95 -3.87
C GLY A 11 -25.05 31.47 -4.21
N ILE A 12 -25.77 31.09 -5.27
CA ILE A 12 -25.85 29.72 -5.76
C ILE A 12 -24.45 29.23 -6.22
N MET A 13 -23.72 30.06 -6.97
CA MET A 13 -22.36 29.69 -7.40
C MET A 13 -21.42 29.49 -6.24
N VAL A 14 -21.45 30.32 -5.22
CA VAL A 14 -20.63 30.19 -4.02
C VAL A 14 -20.99 28.92 -3.26
N MET A 15 -22.27 28.59 -3.10
CA MET A 15 -22.70 27.35 -2.46
C MET A 15 -22.27 26.11 -3.23
N LEU A 16 -22.38 26.11 -4.55
CA LEU A 16 -21.88 24.98 -5.38
C LEU A 16 -20.38 24.81 -5.28
N LEU A 17 -19.63 25.92 -5.27
CA LEU A 17 -18.17 25.86 -5.10
C LEU A 17 -17.79 25.33 -3.71
N ALA A 18 -18.49 25.78 -2.66
CA ALA A 18 -18.24 25.25 -1.30
C ALA A 18 -18.61 23.77 -1.18
N ALA A 19 -19.73 23.34 -1.77
CA ALA A 19 -20.13 21.94 -1.80
C ALA A 19 -19.10 21.07 -2.56
N TYR A 20 -18.62 21.56 -3.71
CA TYR A 20 -17.58 20.88 -4.47
C TYR A 20 -16.27 20.78 -3.68
N ALA A 21 -15.82 21.87 -3.07
CA ALA A 21 -14.62 21.88 -2.25
C ALA A 21 -14.75 20.92 -1.05
N GLY A 22 -15.91 20.90 -0.39
CA GLY A 22 -16.20 19.96 0.69
C GLY A 22 -16.21 18.51 0.24
N ALA A 23 -16.84 18.19 -0.88
CA ALA A 23 -16.84 16.85 -1.46
C ALA A 23 -15.43 16.40 -1.85
N MET A 24 -14.67 17.29 -2.46
CA MET A 24 -13.28 17.02 -2.85
C MET A 24 -12.39 16.77 -1.62
N TRP A 25 -12.55 17.56 -0.57
CA TRP A 25 -11.83 17.38 0.68
C TRP A 25 -12.17 16.04 1.35
N LEU A 26 -13.44 15.65 1.40
CA LEU A 26 -13.88 14.36 1.91
C LEU A 26 -13.30 13.21 1.08
N PHE A 27 -13.31 13.34 -0.24
CA PHE A 27 -12.74 12.34 -1.14
C PHE A 27 -11.23 12.15 -0.89
N LEU A 28 -10.47 13.25 -0.82
CA LEU A 28 -9.03 13.20 -0.57
C LEU A 28 -8.69 12.68 0.83
N SER A 29 -9.49 13.03 1.84
CA SER A 29 -9.28 12.57 3.21
C SER A 29 -9.65 11.09 3.42
N SER A 30 -10.50 10.53 2.55
CA SER A 30 -10.90 9.12 2.60
C SER A 30 -9.96 8.19 1.81
N ALA A 31 -9.04 8.74 1.01
CA ALA A 31 -8.08 7.95 0.27
C ALA A 31 -7.19 7.11 1.22
N PRO A 32 -7.01 5.81 0.95
CA PRO A 32 -6.18 4.97 1.79
C PRO A 32 -4.72 5.42 1.72
N LYS A 33 -4.05 5.45 2.87
CA LYS A 33 -2.62 5.67 2.94
C LYS A 33 -1.90 4.41 2.47
N VAL A 34 -1.04 4.53 1.48
CA VAL A 34 -0.28 3.41 0.93
C VAL A 34 1.16 3.51 1.40
N TYR A 35 1.65 2.44 2.02
CA TYR A 35 3.05 2.26 2.36
C TYR A 35 3.70 1.31 1.37
N THR A 36 4.92 1.61 0.96
CA THR A 36 5.69 0.76 0.06
C THR A 36 6.82 0.06 0.80
N VAL A 37 6.93 -1.24 0.55
CA VAL A 37 8.01 -2.09 1.07
C VAL A 37 8.71 -2.76 -0.10
N MET A 38 10.01 -2.58 -0.19
CA MET A 38 10.85 -3.30 -1.14
C MET A 38 11.35 -4.60 -0.52
N VAL A 39 11.22 -5.69 -1.26
CA VAL A 39 11.64 -7.03 -0.82
C VAL A 39 12.63 -7.64 -1.79
N SER A 40 13.47 -8.53 -1.29
CA SER A 40 14.41 -9.27 -2.13
C SER A 40 13.75 -10.44 -2.87
N ASP A 41 12.69 -11.03 -2.30
CA ASP A 41 11.93 -12.14 -2.89
C ASP A 41 10.44 -11.99 -2.56
N LEU A 42 9.59 -11.92 -3.60
CA LEU A 42 8.14 -11.78 -3.45
C LEU A 42 7.47 -13.03 -2.88
N GLN A 43 7.99 -14.22 -3.18
CA GLN A 43 7.39 -15.46 -2.69
C GLN A 43 7.54 -15.57 -1.17
N ILE A 44 8.73 -15.26 -0.67
CA ILE A 44 9.00 -15.26 0.77
C ILE A 44 8.22 -14.14 1.47
N ALA A 45 8.07 -12.99 0.82
CA ALA A 45 7.25 -11.90 1.32
C ALA A 45 5.77 -12.32 1.39
N GLN A 46 5.26 -13.02 0.38
CA GLN A 46 3.90 -13.54 0.38
C GLN A 46 3.68 -14.51 1.55
N ASP A 47 4.58 -15.45 1.76
CA ASP A 47 4.51 -16.41 2.86
C ASP A 47 4.51 -15.70 4.23
N LEU A 48 5.29 -14.64 4.36
CA LEU A 48 5.32 -13.83 5.58
C LEU A 48 4.02 -13.04 5.79
N TYR A 49 3.59 -12.27 4.80
CA TYR A 49 2.46 -11.34 4.98
C TYR A 49 1.11 -12.05 4.95
N GLU A 50 0.89 -12.98 4.03
CA GLU A 50 -0.35 -13.76 3.96
C GLU A 50 -0.36 -14.91 4.97
N GLY A 51 0.72 -15.67 5.05
CA GLY A 51 0.81 -16.84 5.91
C GLY A 51 0.97 -16.46 7.38
N LEU A 52 2.12 -15.90 7.73
CA LEU A 52 2.48 -15.68 9.14
C LEU A 52 1.73 -14.51 9.78
N LEU A 53 1.60 -13.39 9.09
CA LEU A 53 0.91 -12.20 9.59
C LEU A 53 -0.58 -12.18 9.28
N SER A 54 -1.07 -13.06 8.40
CA SER A 54 -2.48 -13.16 7.96
C SER A 54 -3.04 -11.79 7.59
N LEU A 55 -2.33 -11.05 6.76
CA LEU A 55 -2.82 -9.79 6.22
C LEU A 55 -3.82 -10.07 5.10
N PRO A 56 -5.01 -9.46 5.11
CA PRO A 56 -5.95 -9.60 4.02
C PRO A 56 -5.42 -8.93 2.76
N ILE A 57 -5.67 -9.53 1.61
CA ILE A 57 -5.33 -8.97 0.31
C ILE A 57 -6.16 -7.71 0.09
N ALA A 58 -5.51 -6.60 -0.29
CA ALA A 58 -6.16 -5.34 -0.60
C ALA A 58 -6.43 -5.21 -2.11
N GLN A 59 -7.43 -4.41 -2.44
CA GLN A 59 -7.62 -3.96 -3.83
C GLN A 59 -6.66 -2.82 -4.13
N VAL A 60 -6.09 -2.83 -5.34
CA VAL A 60 -5.22 -1.74 -5.81
C VAL A 60 -6.02 -0.43 -5.84
N PRO A 61 -5.55 0.65 -5.24
CA PRO A 61 -6.24 1.92 -5.27
C PRO A 61 -6.34 2.48 -6.69
N LEU A 62 -7.47 3.12 -7.01
CA LEU A 62 -7.76 3.64 -8.35
C LEU A 62 -6.67 4.57 -8.90
N HIS A 63 -6.06 5.40 -8.06
CA HIS A 63 -5.02 6.33 -8.49
C HIS A 63 -3.75 5.62 -8.98
N TYR A 64 -3.48 4.39 -8.56
CA TYR A 64 -2.36 3.59 -9.09
C TYR A 64 -2.63 3.05 -10.49
N TYR A 65 -3.89 2.84 -10.86
CA TYR A 65 -4.25 2.44 -12.22
C TYR A 65 -4.01 3.57 -13.23
N TYR A 66 -4.30 4.81 -12.85
CA TYR A 66 -4.11 5.97 -13.76
C TYR A 66 -2.63 6.27 -14.02
N ASP A 67 -1.76 6.13 -13.01
CA ASP A 67 -0.32 6.28 -13.20
C ASP A 67 0.24 5.19 -14.11
N TYR A 68 -0.31 3.99 -14.06
CA TYR A 68 0.09 2.87 -14.90
C TYR A 68 -0.30 3.09 -16.37
N GLU A 69 -1.49 3.61 -16.67
CA GLU A 69 -1.92 3.94 -18.03
C GLU A 69 -1.04 5.03 -18.67
N GLN A 70 -0.60 6.01 -17.90
CA GLN A 70 0.32 7.04 -18.39
C GLN A 70 1.73 6.49 -18.67
N THR A 71 2.16 5.49 -17.94
CA THR A 71 3.50 4.88 -18.09
C THR A 71 3.55 3.88 -19.25
N ILE A 72 2.46 3.17 -19.55
CA ILE A 72 2.38 2.22 -20.68
C ILE A 72 2.10 2.93 -22.01
N GLY A 73 1.92 4.25 -22.00
CA GLY A 73 1.81 5.10 -23.18
C GLY A 73 1.30 4.39 -24.44
N THR A 74 0.01 4.52 -24.74
CA THR A 74 -0.56 4.30 -26.09
C THR A 74 -0.48 2.91 -26.73
N ALA A 75 -0.12 1.86 -26.04
CA ALA A 75 -0.27 0.51 -26.56
C ALA A 75 -1.72 0.02 -26.34
N GLY A 76 -2.63 0.51 -27.17
CA GLY A 76 -3.92 -0.05 -27.59
C GLY A 76 -4.61 -1.08 -26.69
N ILE A 77 -4.78 -0.81 -25.39
CA ILE A 77 -5.67 -1.63 -24.57
C ILE A 77 -7.06 -1.03 -24.71
N ASP A 78 -7.94 -1.77 -25.37
CA ASP A 78 -9.35 -1.42 -25.60
C ASP A 78 -10.03 -1.14 -24.24
N PRO A 79 -10.64 0.05 -24.05
CA PRO A 79 -11.37 0.41 -22.83
C PRO A 79 -12.45 -0.61 -22.44
N MET A 80 -12.90 -1.43 -23.38
CA MET A 80 -13.92 -2.45 -23.16
C MET A 80 -13.45 -3.62 -22.29
N TYR A 81 -12.13 -3.85 -22.20
CA TYR A 81 -11.56 -4.86 -21.28
C TYR A 81 -11.43 -4.39 -19.83
N LEU A 82 -11.48 -3.08 -19.60
CA LEU A 82 -11.44 -2.51 -18.23
C LEU A 82 -12.79 -2.59 -17.50
N ALA A 83 -13.88 -2.81 -18.22
CA ALA A 83 -15.23 -2.89 -17.66
C ALA A 83 -15.62 -4.28 -17.15
N ALA A 84 -14.81 -5.30 -17.37
CA ALA A 84 -15.06 -6.63 -16.81
C ALA A 84 -14.70 -6.62 -15.32
N PRO A 85 -15.59 -7.16 -14.43
CA PRO A 85 -15.22 -7.33 -13.02
C PRO A 85 -14.04 -8.31 -12.97
N MET A 86 -12.85 -7.76 -12.83
CA MET A 86 -11.63 -8.54 -12.69
C MET A 86 -11.72 -9.35 -11.41
N GLY A 87 -12.09 -10.63 -11.54
CA GLY A 87 -12.07 -11.57 -10.45
C GLY A 87 -10.64 -11.72 -9.89
N ARG A 88 -10.53 -12.14 -8.63
CA ARG A 88 -9.27 -12.40 -7.92
C ARG A 88 -8.18 -13.13 -8.72
N ALA A 89 -8.56 -13.86 -9.78
CA ALA A 89 -7.65 -14.58 -10.68
C ALA A 89 -6.90 -13.66 -11.65
N ALA A 90 -7.49 -12.55 -12.09
CA ALA A 90 -6.84 -11.61 -13.01
C ALA A 90 -5.75 -10.80 -12.34
N VAL A 91 -5.93 -10.46 -11.06
CA VAL A 91 -4.90 -9.79 -10.24
C VAL A 91 -3.67 -10.70 -10.03
N ARG A 92 -3.86 -12.02 -10.03
CA ARG A 92 -2.75 -13.01 -10.00
C ARG A 92 -2.03 -13.19 -11.34
N GLY A 93 -2.66 -12.84 -12.44
CA GLY A 93 -2.13 -13.08 -13.80
C GLY A 93 -1.24 -11.97 -14.36
N MET A 94 -1.28 -10.77 -13.79
CA MET A 94 -0.39 -9.66 -14.19
C MET A 94 1.00 -9.83 -13.54
N LYS A 95 1.68 -10.83 -13.98
CA LYS A 95 3.03 -11.22 -13.59
C LYS A 95 4.03 -10.30 -14.27
N GLY A 96 4.43 -9.20 -13.58
CA GLY A 96 5.55 -8.47 -14.17
C GLY A 96 6.06 -7.24 -13.42
N SER A 97 5.23 -6.42 -12.83
CA SER A 97 5.71 -5.19 -12.19
C SER A 97 4.91 -4.72 -10.98
N GLU A 98 3.82 -5.37 -10.63
CA GLU A 98 2.81 -4.75 -9.75
C GLU A 98 2.91 -5.13 -8.27
N GLY A 99 3.80 -6.00 -7.84
CA GLY A 99 3.94 -6.35 -6.44
C GLY A 99 2.67 -6.97 -5.81
N LEU A 100 2.66 -7.05 -4.50
CA LEU A 100 1.56 -7.59 -3.71
C LEU A 100 0.89 -6.45 -2.91
N TRP A 101 -0.42 -6.52 -2.76
CA TRP A 101 -1.20 -5.52 -2.04
C TRP A 101 -1.90 -6.13 -0.85
N TYR A 102 -1.67 -5.56 0.33
CA TYR A 102 -2.25 -6.03 1.59
C TYR A 102 -2.92 -4.89 2.35
N GLN A 103 -3.98 -5.23 3.09
CA GLN A 103 -4.61 -4.31 4.03
C GLN A 103 -3.91 -4.39 5.38
N LEU A 104 -3.25 -3.32 5.78
CA LEU A 104 -2.56 -3.24 7.06
C LEU A 104 -3.49 -2.80 8.19
N LYS A 105 -4.29 -1.74 7.94
CA LYS A 105 -5.37 -1.23 8.80
C LYS A 105 -6.53 -0.76 7.94
N LYS A 106 -7.65 -0.34 8.57
CA LYS A 106 -8.89 0.09 7.90
C LYS A 106 -8.66 1.07 6.74
N ASN A 107 -7.73 2.01 6.87
CA ASN A 107 -7.41 3.01 5.84
C ASN A 107 -5.92 3.05 5.47
N THR A 108 -5.24 1.93 5.61
CA THR A 108 -3.80 1.84 5.33
C THR A 108 -3.50 0.55 4.60
N GLN A 109 -2.89 0.68 3.43
CA GLN A 109 -2.51 -0.44 2.58
C GLN A 109 -0.99 -0.57 2.51
N LEU A 110 -0.53 -1.80 2.31
CA LEU A 110 0.86 -2.15 2.12
C LEU A 110 1.07 -2.61 0.67
N HIS A 111 1.93 -1.92 -0.04
CA HIS A 111 2.35 -2.29 -1.38
C HIS A 111 3.75 -2.90 -1.31
N VAL A 112 3.87 -4.17 -1.66
CA VAL A 112 5.12 -4.94 -1.60
C VAL A 112 5.65 -5.12 -3.01
N ILE A 113 6.85 -4.59 -3.27
CA ILE A 113 7.52 -4.64 -4.58
C ILE A 113 8.88 -5.31 -4.46
N THR A 114 9.38 -5.86 -5.55
CA THR A 114 10.76 -6.34 -5.65
C THR A 114 11.73 -5.18 -5.80
N GLY A 115 12.98 -5.37 -5.41
CA GLY A 115 14.04 -4.39 -5.63
C GLY A 115 15.05 -4.28 -4.50
N ALA A 116 14.77 -4.87 -3.33
CA ALA A 116 15.73 -4.91 -2.25
C ALA A 116 16.87 -5.90 -2.56
N SER A 117 18.11 -5.48 -2.31
CA SER A 117 19.25 -6.38 -2.32
C SER A 117 19.20 -7.32 -1.11
N LEU A 118 19.80 -8.49 -1.23
CA LEU A 118 19.99 -9.39 -0.10
C LEU A 118 20.79 -8.69 1.02
N GLY A 119 20.41 -8.98 2.24
CA GLY A 119 21.11 -8.47 3.43
C GLY A 119 22.35 -9.26 3.77
N GLU A 120 22.93 -9.00 4.95
CA GLU A 120 24.07 -9.73 5.47
C GLU A 120 23.82 -11.24 5.51
N LYS A 121 24.80 -12.03 5.12
CA LYS A 121 24.72 -13.52 5.09
C LYS A 121 23.58 -14.04 4.19
N ASN A 122 23.33 -13.38 3.06
CA ASN A 122 22.27 -13.73 2.10
C ASN A 122 20.87 -13.82 2.73
N ARG A 123 20.60 -13.01 3.76
CA ARG A 123 19.27 -12.94 4.37
C ARG A 123 18.31 -12.21 3.46
N GLN A 124 17.07 -12.64 3.48
CA GLN A 124 16.00 -11.91 2.83
C GLN A 124 15.80 -10.55 3.52
N ARG A 125 15.71 -9.50 2.75
CA ARG A 125 15.62 -8.15 3.24
C ARG A 125 14.31 -7.50 2.81
N HIS A 126 13.64 -6.88 3.77
CA HIS A 126 12.46 -6.06 3.54
C HIS A 126 12.77 -4.64 4.00
N VAL A 127 12.70 -3.70 3.08
CA VAL A 127 13.01 -2.29 3.33
C VAL A 127 11.73 -1.47 3.27
N CYS A 128 11.35 -0.86 4.38
CA CYS A 128 10.23 0.07 4.45
C CYS A 128 10.74 1.50 4.31
N PHE A 129 10.08 2.29 3.47
CA PHE A 129 10.41 3.71 3.30
C PHE A 129 9.88 4.57 4.45
N ASP A 130 8.79 4.13 5.09
CA ASP A 130 8.17 4.83 6.20
C ASP A 130 8.38 4.07 7.51
N ARG A 131 8.84 4.77 8.55
CA ARG A 131 8.99 4.22 9.90
C ARG A 131 7.66 3.74 10.48
N ASP A 132 6.59 4.51 10.28
CA ASP A 132 5.25 4.15 10.76
C ASP A 132 4.77 2.80 10.21
N CYS A 133 5.11 2.51 8.95
CA CYS A 133 4.84 1.21 8.33
C CYS A 133 5.55 0.09 9.09
N LEU A 134 6.83 0.26 9.33
CA LEU A 134 7.68 -0.74 9.97
C LEU A 134 7.24 -0.99 11.43
N GLU A 135 6.87 0.06 12.15
CA GLU A 135 6.31 -0.04 13.51
C GLU A 135 4.97 -0.78 13.53
N GLN A 136 4.10 -0.55 12.54
CA GLN A 136 2.83 -1.27 12.43
C GLN A 136 3.05 -2.76 12.13
N ILE A 137 4.01 -3.09 11.27
CA ILE A 137 4.38 -4.48 10.98
C ILE A 137 4.96 -5.12 12.25
N LEU A 138 5.84 -4.44 12.96
CA LEU A 138 6.42 -4.94 14.22
C LEU A 138 5.34 -5.22 15.27
N MET A 139 4.39 -4.30 15.44
CA MET A 139 3.25 -4.49 16.34
C MET A 139 2.43 -5.72 15.95
N ARG A 140 2.21 -5.96 14.65
CA ARG A 140 1.51 -7.14 14.16
C ARG A 140 2.27 -8.43 14.46
N ILE A 141 3.60 -8.42 14.28
CA ILE A 141 4.49 -9.52 14.61
C ILE A 141 4.43 -9.86 16.10
N GLN A 142 4.46 -8.85 16.95
CA GLN A 142 4.34 -9.00 18.41
C GLN A 142 2.98 -9.57 18.83
N THR A 143 1.90 -9.02 18.27
CA THR A 143 0.52 -9.48 18.53
C THR A 143 0.30 -10.94 18.12
N ARG A 144 0.98 -11.38 17.05
CA ARG A 144 0.93 -12.77 16.58
C ARG A 144 1.90 -13.71 17.31
N GLY A 145 2.73 -13.19 18.20
CA GLY A 145 3.72 -13.98 18.93
C GLY A 145 4.83 -14.56 18.05
N VAL A 146 5.09 -13.94 16.89
CA VAL A 146 6.13 -14.37 15.97
C VAL A 146 7.51 -14.07 16.56
N LYS A 147 8.44 -15.02 16.44
CA LYS A 147 9.80 -14.86 16.93
C LYS A 147 10.51 -13.73 16.20
N HIS A 148 10.90 -12.70 16.94
CA HIS A 148 11.60 -11.53 16.40
C HIS A 148 12.70 -11.08 17.34
N LYS A 149 13.66 -10.28 16.82
CA LYS A 149 14.74 -9.68 17.59
C LYS A 149 15.02 -8.29 17.04
N ILE A 150 14.80 -7.27 17.87
CA ILE A 150 15.14 -5.88 17.53
C ILE A 150 16.66 -5.74 17.58
N ARG A 151 17.25 -5.18 16.54
CA ARG A 151 18.69 -4.90 16.40
C ARG A 151 19.02 -3.45 16.71
N SER A 152 18.22 -2.54 16.18
CA SER A 152 18.38 -1.09 16.34
C SER A 152 17.01 -0.43 16.36
N GLU A 153 16.90 0.66 17.12
CA GLU A 153 15.69 1.48 17.19
C GLU A 153 15.76 2.71 16.28
N LYS A 154 16.95 3.18 15.96
CA LYS A 154 17.18 4.34 15.09
C LYS A 154 18.43 4.12 14.24
N PRO A 155 18.28 3.82 12.92
CA PRO A 155 17.05 3.45 12.21
C PRO A 155 16.46 2.13 12.74
N LEU A 156 15.14 1.98 12.63
CA LEU A 156 14.48 0.76 13.11
C LEU A 156 14.89 -0.43 12.25
N ASN A 157 15.46 -1.44 12.90
CA ASN A 157 15.87 -2.68 12.26
C ASN A 157 15.60 -3.86 13.19
N PHE A 158 14.94 -4.89 12.68
CA PHE A 158 14.67 -6.11 13.41
C PHE A 158 14.68 -7.34 12.51
N LEU A 159 14.91 -8.48 13.12
CA LEU A 159 14.89 -9.77 12.48
C LEU A 159 13.61 -10.52 12.84
N VAL A 160 13.03 -11.19 11.87
CA VAL A 160 11.84 -12.04 12.02
C VAL A 160 12.17 -13.45 11.56
N LYS A 161 11.67 -14.46 12.25
CA LYS A 161 11.75 -15.85 11.79
C LYS A 161 10.44 -16.25 11.13
N ASP A 162 10.55 -16.75 9.91
CA ASP A 162 9.46 -17.35 9.15
C ASP A 162 9.17 -18.80 9.61
N TYR A 163 8.11 -19.41 9.09
CA TYR A 163 7.74 -20.80 9.36
C TYR A 163 8.87 -21.80 9.07
N ASP A 164 9.61 -21.57 7.99
CA ASP A 164 10.76 -22.37 7.59
C ASP A 164 12.04 -22.06 8.39
N SER A 165 11.92 -21.32 9.50
CA SER A 165 13.05 -20.82 10.31
C SER A 165 14.02 -19.93 9.55
N ARG A 166 13.62 -19.43 8.35
CA ARG A 166 14.39 -18.43 7.62
C ARG A 166 14.39 -17.12 8.41
N THR A 167 15.49 -16.42 8.35
CA THR A 167 15.59 -15.10 8.99
C THR A 167 15.38 -14.00 7.96
N ILE A 168 14.34 -13.21 8.17
CA ILE A 168 14.02 -12.04 7.35
C ILE A 168 14.47 -10.81 8.10
N GLU A 169 15.22 -9.93 7.45
CA GLU A 169 15.65 -8.66 7.98
C GLU A 169 14.68 -7.55 7.55
N MET A 170 14.07 -6.91 8.53
CA MET A 170 13.18 -5.77 8.34
C MET A 170 13.91 -4.51 8.71
N SER A 171 14.07 -3.58 7.78
CA SER A 171 14.82 -2.35 8.00
C SER A 171 14.10 -1.12 7.46
N GLU A 172 14.31 0.01 8.13
CA GLU A 172 13.94 1.32 7.63
C GLU A 172 14.92 1.72 6.52
N ALA A 173 14.41 2.34 5.44
CA ALA A 173 15.27 2.89 4.40
C ALA A 173 16.13 3.99 5.02
N ALA A 174 17.44 3.93 4.81
CA ALA A 174 18.33 5.02 5.19
C ALA A 174 18.02 6.24 4.31
N ASN A 175 17.63 7.34 4.95
CA ASN A 175 17.57 8.66 4.32
C ASN A 175 18.97 9.25 4.22
#